data_0feca061f804bbb8db5625ea5d6d3ab2
#
_entry.id   0feca061f804bbb8db5625ea5d6d3ab2
#
_cell.length_a   1.000
_cell.length_b   1.000
_cell.length_c   1.000
_cell.angle_alpha   90.00
_cell.angle_beta   90.00
_cell.angle_gamma   90.00
#
_symmetry.space_group_name_H-M   'P 1'
#
loop_
_entity.id
_entity.type
_entity.pdbx_description
1 polymer ?
#
loop_
_entity_poly.entity_id
_entity_poly.type
_entity_poly.pdbx_seq_one_letter_code
_entity_poly.pdbx_strand_id
1 'polypeptide(L)'
;GHLRALPNQDLLQEYDMISSDLQSAIETAWDNRESLSPDTKGADRDAVETALAQLDSGARRVAEKIDGDWVDNEWLKKAVLLSFRLNDMSLIPGGPGQDTPWWDKVPSKFDGWKSAEFESAGFRAVPNAIVRHSAYIAPGVVLMPSFVNHGAYVASGTMVDTWATVGSCAQIGENVHLSGGAGIGGVLEPLQANPVIIEDNCFIGARSEVAEGVIVEEGAVLSMGV
;
A
#
# COMPACT_ATOMS: atom_id res chain seq x y z
N GLY A 1 -6.40 -31.68 -10.84
CA GLY A 1 -5.64 -30.81 -11.71
C GLY A 1 -6.52 -29.69 -12.20
N HIS A 2 -6.42 -28.50 -11.60
CA HIS A 2 -7.05 -27.29 -12.15
C HIS A 2 -6.06 -26.67 -13.13
N LEU A 3 -6.35 -26.79 -14.42
CA LEU A 3 -5.68 -26.01 -15.46
C LEU A 3 -6.09 -24.55 -15.25
N ARG A 4 -5.17 -23.73 -14.76
CA ARG A 4 -5.29 -22.27 -14.82
C ARG A 4 -5.22 -21.90 -16.31
N ALA A 5 -6.30 -21.35 -16.86
CA ALA A 5 -6.29 -20.81 -18.20
C ALA A 5 -5.24 -19.67 -18.25
N LEU A 6 -4.32 -19.72 -19.21
CA LEU A 6 -3.41 -18.61 -19.46
C LEU A 6 -4.23 -17.40 -19.91
N PRO A 7 -3.93 -16.20 -19.43
CA PRO A 7 -4.63 -14.99 -19.89
C PRO A 7 -4.40 -14.82 -21.40
N ASN A 8 -5.43 -14.31 -22.09
CA ASN A 8 -5.39 -14.04 -23.51
C ASN A 8 -4.28 -13.02 -23.81
N GLN A 9 -3.44 -13.31 -24.81
CA GLN A 9 -2.31 -12.42 -25.18
C GLN A 9 -2.77 -11.01 -25.56
N ASP A 10 -3.96 -10.87 -26.13
CA ASP A 10 -4.52 -9.55 -26.48
C ASP A 10 -4.87 -8.74 -25.22
N LEU A 11 -5.38 -9.38 -24.18
CA LEU A 11 -5.65 -8.74 -22.89
C LEU A 11 -4.37 -8.33 -22.16
N LEU A 12 -3.31 -9.10 -22.29
CA LEU A 12 -1.99 -8.75 -21.73
C LEU A 12 -1.40 -7.54 -22.44
N GLN A 13 -1.48 -7.49 -23.78
CA GLN A 13 -0.98 -6.34 -24.56
C GLN A 13 -1.78 -5.07 -24.29
N GLU A 14 -3.10 -5.17 -24.17
CA GLU A 14 -3.95 -4.03 -23.79
C GLU A 14 -3.65 -3.53 -22.38
N TYR A 15 -3.42 -4.43 -21.44
CA TYR A 15 -3.03 -4.12 -20.06
C TYR A 15 -1.66 -3.43 -20.01
N ASP A 16 -0.67 -3.89 -20.80
CA ASP A 16 0.65 -3.31 -20.86
C ASP A 16 0.65 -1.91 -21.52
N MET A 17 -0.18 -1.69 -22.55
CA MET A 17 -0.35 -0.36 -23.17
C MET A 17 -0.97 0.63 -22.19
N ILE A 18 -2.06 0.27 -21.52
CA ILE A 18 -2.72 1.13 -20.52
C ILE A 18 -1.76 1.46 -19.38
N SER A 19 -0.91 0.51 -19.02
CA SER A 19 0.12 0.67 -17.99
C SER A 19 1.18 1.68 -18.39
N SER A 20 1.68 1.61 -19.63
CA SER A 20 2.72 2.52 -20.12
C SER A 20 2.21 3.95 -20.25
N ASP A 21 0.94 4.11 -20.62
CA ASP A 21 0.29 5.42 -20.74
C ASP A 21 0.08 6.06 -19.36
N LEU A 22 -0.35 5.28 -18.37
CA LEU A 22 -0.51 5.78 -17.01
C LEU A 22 0.84 6.16 -16.38
N GLN A 23 1.85 5.32 -16.54
CA GLN A 23 3.20 5.63 -16.08
C GLN A 23 3.72 6.92 -16.72
N SER A 24 3.59 7.06 -18.04
CA SER A 24 4.02 8.27 -18.76
C SER A 24 3.29 9.53 -18.28
N ALA A 25 1.99 9.42 -17.97
CA ALA A 25 1.21 10.51 -17.39
C ALA A 25 1.72 10.90 -16.00
N ILE A 26 2.02 9.94 -15.13
CA ILE A 26 2.59 10.19 -13.80
C ILE A 26 3.97 10.84 -13.91
N GLU A 27 4.85 10.37 -14.81
CA GLU A 27 6.16 10.97 -15.02
C GLU A 27 6.04 12.43 -15.49
N THR A 28 5.11 12.70 -16.40
CA THR A 28 4.83 14.07 -16.87
C THR A 28 4.32 14.97 -15.74
N ALA A 29 3.38 14.47 -14.93
CA ALA A 29 2.88 15.20 -13.76
C ALA A 29 4.00 15.45 -12.73
N TRP A 30 4.90 14.49 -12.56
CA TRP A 30 6.05 14.62 -11.67
C TRP A 30 7.02 15.71 -12.12
N ASP A 31 7.31 15.78 -13.40
CA ASP A 31 8.19 16.84 -13.96
C ASP A 31 7.56 18.23 -13.77
N ASN A 32 6.24 18.33 -13.83
CA ASN A 32 5.49 19.57 -13.65
C ASN A 32 4.97 19.78 -12.22
N ARG A 33 5.44 19.01 -11.23
CA ARG A 33 4.88 18.96 -9.87
C ARG A 33 4.81 20.31 -9.14
N GLU A 34 5.69 21.25 -9.47
CA GLU A 34 5.68 22.59 -8.85
C GLU A 34 4.45 23.42 -9.25
N SER A 35 3.79 23.07 -10.36
CA SER A 35 2.56 23.74 -10.81
C SER A 35 1.28 23.07 -10.26
N LEU A 36 1.40 21.91 -9.62
CA LEU A 36 0.26 21.18 -9.08
C LEU A 36 -0.17 21.73 -7.73
N SER A 37 -1.48 21.81 -7.56
CA SER A 37 -2.12 22.33 -6.34
C SER A 37 -3.45 21.57 -6.09
N PRO A 38 -4.10 21.78 -4.95
CA PRO A 38 -5.44 21.21 -4.70
C PRO A 38 -6.50 21.63 -5.72
N ASP A 39 -6.32 22.75 -6.40
CA ASP A 39 -7.22 23.22 -7.45
C ASP A 39 -6.99 22.56 -8.83
N THR A 40 -5.90 21.80 -8.99
CA THR A 40 -5.56 21.10 -10.24
C THR A 40 -6.65 20.11 -10.59
N LYS A 41 -7.09 20.12 -11.85
CA LYS A 41 -8.10 19.23 -12.44
C LYS A 41 -7.60 18.64 -13.75
N GLY A 42 -8.30 17.61 -14.26
CA GLY A 42 -8.01 16.98 -15.54
C GLY A 42 -6.86 15.96 -15.46
N ALA A 43 -6.15 15.78 -16.56
CA ALA A 43 -5.29 14.62 -16.80
C ALA A 43 -4.28 14.28 -15.68
N ASP A 44 -3.62 15.27 -15.11
CA ASP A 44 -2.64 15.04 -14.05
C ASP A 44 -3.29 14.49 -12.78
N ARG A 45 -4.42 15.08 -12.36
CA ARG A 45 -5.18 14.58 -11.21
C ARG A 45 -5.75 13.19 -11.49
N ASP A 46 -6.38 13.02 -12.65
CA ASP A 46 -7.02 11.75 -13.03
C ASP A 46 -5.99 10.61 -13.07
N ALA A 47 -4.77 10.88 -13.55
CA ALA A 47 -3.68 9.90 -13.55
C ALA A 47 -3.26 9.51 -12.14
N VAL A 48 -3.07 10.48 -11.24
CA VAL A 48 -2.72 10.22 -9.84
C VAL A 48 -3.81 9.44 -9.13
N GLU A 49 -5.07 9.85 -9.26
CA GLU A 49 -6.21 9.15 -8.64
C GLU A 49 -6.34 7.71 -9.17
N THR A 50 -6.11 7.50 -10.48
CA THR A 50 -6.10 6.17 -11.09
C THR A 50 -4.97 5.30 -10.52
N ALA A 51 -3.76 5.83 -10.42
CA ALA A 51 -2.64 5.10 -9.84
C ALA A 51 -2.88 4.71 -8.37
N LEU A 52 -3.43 5.64 -7.57
CA LEU A 52 -3.80 5.36 -6.18
C LEU A 52 -4.90 4.30 -6.07
N ALA A 53 -5.90 4.32 -6.94
CA ALA A 53 -6.96 3.31 -6.98
C ALA A 53 -6.40 1.93 -7.36
N GLN A 54 -5.42 1.86 -8.27
CA GLN A 54 -4.75 0.61 -8.61
C GLN A 54 -3.89 0.07 -7.47
N LEU A 55 -3.21 0.93 -6.72
CA LEU A 55 -2.53 0.54 -5.48
C LEU A 55 -3.53 0.04 -4.42
N ASP A 56 -4.62 0.78 -4.21
CA ASP A 56 -5.64 0.47 -3.20
C ASP A 56 -6.34 -0.87 -3.45
N SER A 57 -6.55 -1.21 -4.72
CA SER A 57 -7.15 -2.49 -5.15
C SER A 57 -6.15 -3.65 -5.25
N GLY A 58 -4.85 -3.40 -5.13
CA GLY A 58 -3.80 -4.38 -5.33
C GLY A 58 -3.56 -4.74 -6.80
N ALA A 59 -4.18 -4.03 -7.74
CA ALA A 59 -3.94 -4.22 -9.18
C ALA A 59 -2.50 -3.85 -9.57
N ARG A 60 -1.87 -2.97 -8.81
CA ARG A 60 -0.46 -2.58 -8.93
C ARG A 60 0.21 -2.57 -7.56
N ARG A 61 1.52 -2.76 -7.58
CA ARG A 61 2.37 -2.75 -6.38
C ARG A 61 3.57 -1.84 -6.61
N VAL A 62 4.04 -1.20 -5.54
CA VAL A 62 5.27 -0.39 -5.58
C VAL A 62 6.49 -1.24 -5.87
N ALA A 63 6.53 -2.48 -5.40
CA ALA A 63 7.49 -3.47 -5.86
C ALA A 63 6.80 -4.82 -6.06
N GLU A 64 7.21 -5.55 -7.10
CA GLU A 64 6.69 -6.87 -7.44
C GLU A 64 7.82 -7.81 -7.87
N LYS A 65 7.63 -9.12 -7.67
CA LYS A 65 8.62 -10.13 -8.02
C LYS A 65 8.41 -10.60 -9.46
N ILE A 66 9.37 -10.33 -10.33
CA ILE A 66 9.34 -10.70 -11.75
C ILE A 66 10.55 -11.60 -12.01
N ASP A 67 10.33 -12.80 -12.53
CA ASP A 67 11.35 -13.80 -12.83
C ASP A 67 12.32 -14.10 -11.66
N GLY A 68 11.84 -13.96 -10.44
CA GLY A 68 12.59 -14.19 -9.21
C GLY A 68 13.24 -12.97 -8.59
N ASP A 69 13.32 -11.87 -9.29
CA ASP A 69 13.91 -10.61 -8.83
C ASP A 69 12.83 -9.59 -8.42
N TRP A 70 13.11 -8.81 -7.39
CA TRP A 70 12.25 -7.69 -7.00
C TRP A 70 12.49 -6.49 -7.91
N VAL A 71 11.40 -6.02 -8.54
CA VAL A 71 11.38 -4.85 -9.43
C VAL A 71 10.58 -3.73 -8.76
N ASP A 72 11.21 -2.56 -8.62
CA ASP A 72 10.58 -1.37 -8.03
C ASP A 72 9.88 -0.52 -9.10
N ASN A 73 8.62 -0.23 -8.85
CA ASN A 73 7.78 0.67 -9.66
C ASN A 73 7.83 2.10 -9.08
N GLU A 74 8.98 2.77 -9.21
CA GLU A 74 9.24 4.11 -8.67
C GLU A 74 8.14 5.12 -9.06
N TRP A 75 7.58 5.00 -10.27
CA TRP A 75 6.51 5.87 -10.73
C TRP A 75 5.26 5.84 -9.84
N LEU A 76 4.97 4.71 -9.19
CA LEU A 76 3.88 4.61 -8.22
C LEU A 76 4.18 5.36 -6.92
N LYS A 77 5.44 5.42 -6.49
CA LYS A 77 5.86 6.30 -5.37
C LYS A 77 5.69 7.76 -5.73
N LYS A 78 6.01 8.12 -7.00
CA LYS A 78 5.73 9.48 -7.51
C LYS A 78 4.25 9.82 -7.43
N ALA A 79 3.36 8.90 -7.82
CA ALA A 79 1.91 9.10 -7.69
C ALA A 79 1.48 9.34 -6.24
N VAL A 80 2.02 8.56 -5.29
CA VAL A 80 1.77 8.75 -3.84
C VAL A 80 2.23 10.14 -3.39
N LEU A 81 3.42 10.59 -3.77
CA LEU A 81 3.94 11.91 -3.42
C LEU A 81 3.12 13.04 -4.06
N LEU A 82 2.72 12.90 -5.32
CA LEU A 82 1.88 13.88 -6.01
C LEU A 82 0.52 14.06 -5.33
N SER A 83 -0.05 13.01 -4.75
CA SER A 83 -1.33 13.10 -4.06
C SER A 83 -1.34 14.10 -2.91
N PHE A 84 -0.20 14.28 -2.20
CA PHE A 84 -0.09 15.27 -1.14
C PHE A 84 -0.13 16.72 -1.65
N ARG A 85 0.26 16.95 -2.90
CA ARG A 85 0.15 18.28 -3.53
C ARG A 85 -1.25 18.55 -4.05
N LEU A 86 -1.94 17.49 -4.50
CA LEU A 86 -3.28 17.57 -5.08
C LEU A 86 -4.40 17.65 -4.03
N ASN A 87 -4.11 17.40 -2.76
CA ASN A 87 -5.11 17.39 -1.70
C ASN A 87 -4.77 18.37 -0.58
N ASP A 88 -5.78 19.10 -0.14
CA ASP A 88 -5.73 19.91 1.06
C ASP A 88 -6.00 19.09 2.32
N MET A 89 -5.65 19.68 3.46
CA MET A 89 -6.06 19.18 4.76
C MET A 89 -7.59 19.21 4.87
N SER A 90 -8.17 18.12 5.32
CA SER A 90 -9.62 18.01 5.53
C SER A 90 -9.95 17.27 6.82
N LEU A 91 -11.14 17.49 7.32
CA LEU A 91 -11.67 16.72 8.46
C LEU A 91 -11.97 15.29 8.01
N ILE A 92 -11.42 14.33 8.72
CA ILE A 92 -11.69 12.90 8.53
C ILE A 92 -12.52 12.42 9.72
N PRO A 93 -13.75 11.92 9.50
CA PRO A 93 -14.62 11.44 10.58
C PRO A 93 -14.12 10.11 11.15
N GLY A 94 -14.62 9.72 12.31
CA GLY A 94 -14.38 8.41 12.90
C GLY A 94 -13.16 8.32 13.82
N GLY A 95 -12.71 9.42 14.37
CA GLY A 95 -11.63 9.45 15.36
C GLY A 95 -11.93 8.64 16.62
N PRO A 96 -11.00 8.56 17.59
CA PRO A 96 -11.02 7.63 18.73
C PRO A 96 -12.07 7.95 19.80
N GLY A 97 -12.99 8.82 19.52
CA GLY A 97 -14.14 9.17 20.35
C GLY A 97 -15.34 9.48 19.49
N GLN A 98 -16.51 9.50 20.09
CA GLN A 98 -17.72 9.90 19.39
C GLN A 98 -17.55 11.36 18.92
N ASP A 99 -17.74 11.61 17.62
CA ASP A 99 -17.62 12.92 16.99
C ASP A 99 -16.21 13.56 17.06
N THR A 100 -15.16 12.76 17.25
CA THR A 100 -13.77 13.22 17.22
C THR A 100 -13.16 13.02 15.84
N PRO A 101 -12.86 14.08 15.06
CA PRO A 101 -12.24 13.95 13.72
C PRO A 101 -10.72 14.01 13.80
N TRP A 102 -10.09 13.55 12.71
CA TRP A 102 -8.71 13.85 12.40
C TRP A 102 -8.60 14.97 11.36
N TRP A 103 -7.40 15.44 11.14
CA TRP A 103 -7.05 16.48 10.16
C TRP A 103 -5.88 16.03 9.31
N ASP A 104 -6.14 15.57 8.09
CA ASP A 104 -5.10 15.04 7.20
C ASP A 104 -5.49 15.20 5.72
N LYS A 105 -4.51 14.95 4.84
CA LYS A 105 -4.64 14.98 3.38
C LYS A 105 -5.09 13.64 2.79
N VAL A 106 -4.82 12.54 3.48
CA VAL A 106 -5.07 11.17 3.00
C VAL A 106 -6.26 10.58 3.76
N PRO A 107 -7.35 10.24 3.07
CA PRO A 107 -8.50 9.63 3.72
C PRO A 107 -8.18 8.23 4.25
N SER A 108 -9.04 7.74 5.13
CA SER A 108 -9.01 6.32 5.51
C SER A 108 -9.39 5.44 4.31
N LYS A 109 -8.76 4.26 4.21
CA LYS A 109 -9.23 3.22 3.29
C LYS A 109 -10.70 2.83 3.55
N PHE A 110 -11.13 2.92 4.80
CA PHE A 110 -12.48 2.54 5.23
C PHE A 110 -13.51 3.68 5.12
N ASP A 111 -13.13 4.81 4.50
CA ASP A 111 -14.06 5.94 4.34
C ASP A 111 -15.31 5.51 3.56
N GLY A 112 -16.46 5.71 4.18
CA GLY A 112 -17.76 5.30 3.63
C GLY A 112 -18.05 3.79 3.60
N TRP A 113 -17.15 2.94 4.07
CA TRP A 113 -17.34 1.49 4.09
C TRP A 113 -18.45 1.08 5.06
N LYS A 114 -19.20 0.05 4.64
CA LYS A 114 -20.22 -0.65 5.41
C LYS A 114 -19.92 -2.15 5.41
N SER A 115 -20.82 -2.96 5.94
CA SER A 115 -20.64 -4.42 6.02
C SER A 115 -20.31 -5.07 4.68
N ALA A 116 -20.95 -4.62 3.59
CA ALA A 116 -20.78 -5.22 2.26
C ALA A 116 -19.36 -5.04 1.71
N GLU A 117 -18.74 -3.88 1.94
CA GLU A 117 -17.36 -3.62 1.53
C GLU A 117 -16.36 -4.49 2.31
N PHE A 118 -16.53 -4.62 3.64
CA PHE A 118 -15.69 -5.49 4.45
C PHE A 118 -15.88 -6.98 4.11
N GLU A 119 -17.11 -7.44 3.88
CA GLU A 119 -17.42 -8.82 3.48
C GLU A 119 -16.78 -9.13 2.12
N SER A 120 -16.87 -8.22 1.16
CA SER A 120 -16.25 -8.36 -0.17
C SER A 120 -14.72 -8.35 -0.10
N ALA A 121 -14.13 -7.48 0.72
CA ALA A 121 -12.69 -7.39 0.91
C ALA A 121 -12.09 -8.60 1.64
N GLY A 122 -12.88 -9.25 2.51
CA GLY A 122 -12.54 -10.54 3.11
C GLY A 122 -11.44 -10.50 4.16
N PHE A 123 -11.07 -9.35 4.70
CA PHE A 123 -10.13 -9.22 5.81
C PHE A 123 -10.84 -8.74 7.09
N ARG A 124 -10.17 -8.86 8.22
CA ARG A 124 -10.67 -8.42 9.53
C ARG A 124 -9.89 -7.19 10.01
N ALA A 125 -10.60 -6.12 10.32
CA ALA A 125 -10.05 -4.93 10.96
C ALA A 125 -10.63 -4.77 12.38
N VAL A 126 -9.77 -4.87 13.38
CA VAL A 126 -10.13 -4.68 14.79
C VAL A 126 -10.29 -3.17 15.05
N PRO A 127 -11.14 -2.73 16.00
CA PRO A 127 -11.22 -1.32 16.34
C PRO A 127 -9.85 -0.69 16.59
N ASN A 128 -9.63 0.50 16.03
CA ASN A 128 -8.37 1.24 16.00
C ASN A 128 -7.29 0.67 15.04
N ALA A 129 -7.61 -0.29 14.18
CA ALA A 129 -6.79 -0.55 13.00
C ALA A 129 -6.93 0.62 12.02
N ILE A 130 -5.81 1.25 11.65
CA ILE A 130 -5.78 2.40 10.75
C ILE A 130 -5.12 1.97 9.45
N VAL A 131 -5.84 2.15 8.34
CA VAL A 131 -5.33 1.91 6.99
C VAL A 131 -5.55 3.17 6.16
N ARG A 132 -4.47 3.76 5.67
CA ARG A 132 -4.57 4.93 4.78
C ARG A 132 -4.97 4.48 3.37
N HIS A 133 -5.72 5.33 2.65
CA HIS A 133 -6.08 5.09 1.25
C HIS A 133 -4.84 4.77 0.42
N SER A 134 -4.97 3.93 -0.62
CA SER A 134 -3.93 3.32 -1.45
C SER A 134 -3.11 2.20 -0.79
N ALA A 135 -3.32 1.86 0.46
CA ALA A 135 -2.77 0.63 1.00
C ALA A 135 -3.66 -0.55 0.60
N TYR A 136 -3.07 -1.60 0.04
CA TYR A 136 -3.79 -2.84 -0.26
C TYR A 136 -3.76 -3.80 0.91
N ILE A 137 -4.91 -4.36 1.23
CA ILE A 137 -5.07 -5.42 2.24
C ILE A 137 -5.79 -6.60 1.59
N ALA A 138 -5.12 -7.73 1.50
CA ALA A 138 -5.65 -8.93 0.87
C ALA A 138 -6.70 -9.65 1.74
N PRO A 139 -7.55 -10.49 1.14
CA PRO A 139 -8.44 -11.38 1.88
C PRO A 139 -7.68 -12.27 2.87
N GLY A 140 -8.30 -12.56 4.02
CA GLY A 140 -7.72 -13.39 5.07
C GLY A 140 -6.71 -12.68 5.99
N VAL A 141 -6.37 -11.42 5.71
CA VAL A 141 -5.53 -10.61 6.60
C VAL A 141 -6.28 -10.30 7.89
N VAL A 142 -5.56 -10.26 8.99
CA VAL A 142 -6.05 -9.76 10.28
C VAL A 142 -5.25 -8.53 10.67
N LEU A 143 -5.95 -7.41 10.79
CA LEU A 143 -5.39 -6.17 11.32
C LEU A 143 -5.85 -6.01 12.78
N MET A 144 -4.94 -6.19 13.73
CA MET A 144 -5.12 -5.74 15.10
C MET A 144 -5.02 -4.21 15.13
N PRO A 145 -5.22 -3.52 16.27
CA PRO A 145 -4.95 -2.09 16.37
C PRO A 145 -3.53 -1.80 15.91
N SER A 146 -3.39 -1.30 14.71
CA SER A 146 -2.12 -1.19 13.97
C SER A 146 -2.22 -0.08 12.95
N PHE A 147 -1.12 0.22 12.25
CA PHE A 147 -1.08 1.26 11.25
C PHE A 147 -0.50 0.75 9.93
N VAL A 148 -1.26 0.89 8.84
CA VAL A 148 -0.80 0.58 7.48
C VAL A 148 -0.81 1.84 6.65
N ASN A 149 0.36 2.23 6.15
CA ASN A 149 0.56 3.51 5.50
C ASN A 149 0.31 3.45 3.98
N HIS A 150 0.25 4.63 3.40
CA HIS A 150 0.00 4.91 1.99
C HIS A 150 0.91 4.11 1.06
N GLY A 151 0.35 3.44 0.05
CA GLY A 151 1.11 2.65 -0.93
C GLY A 151 1.59 1.28 -0.45
N ALA A 152 1.35 0.90 0.80
CA ALA A 152 1.72 -0.42 1.31
C ALA A 152 0.88 -1.55 0.70
N TYR A 153 1.45 -2.75 0.69
CA TYR A 153 0.79 -3.97 0.23
C TYR A 153 0.91 -5.04 1.30
N VAL A 154 -0.22 -5.61 1.71
CA VAL A 154 -0.27 -6.71 2.69
C VAL A 154 -0.99 -7.90 2.07
N ALA A 155 -0.25 -8.99 1.82
CA ALA A 155 -0.76 -10.18 1.16
C ALA A 155 -1.58 -11.08 2.11
N SER A 156 -2.25 -12.07 1.52
CA SER A 156 -3.25 -12.91 2.18
C SER A 156 -2.71 -13.70 3.38
N GLY A 157 -3.57 -13.92 4.37
CA GLY A 157 -3.24 -14.72 5.55
C GLY A 157 -2.29 -14.06 6.55
N THR A 158 -1.84 -12.84 6.27
CA THR A 158 -0.92 -12.09 7.14
C THR A 158 -1.63 -11.51 8.36
N MET A 159 -0.92 -11.54 9.50
CA MET A 159 -1.33 -10.87 10.73
C MET A 159 -0.50 -9.61 10.93
N VAL A 160 -1.14 -8.47 11.03
CA VAL A 160 -0.53 -7.22 11.51
C VAL A 160 -0.98 -7.03 12.95
N ASP A 161 -0.12 -7.40 13.89
CA ASP A 161 -0.47 -7.48 15.30
C ASP A 161 -0.47 -6.10 15.99
N THR A 162 -0.82 -6.09 17.25
CA THR A 162 -1.12 -4.90 18.04
C THR A 162 0.04 -3.90 18.04
N TRP A 163 -0.26 -2.67 17.61
CA TRP A 163 0.69 -1.56 17.48
C TRP A 163 1.85 -1.79 16.50
N ALA A 164 1.75 -2.81 15.64
CA ALA A 164 2.67 -2.94 14.53
C ALA A 164 2.42 -1.86 13.47
N THR A 165 3.47 -1.49 12.76
CA THR A 165 3.44 -0.49 11.70
C THR A 165 3.91 -1.11 10.40
N VAL A 166 3.14 -0.92 9.33
CA VAL A 166 3.55 -1.15 7.95
C VAL A 166 3.76 0.21 7.30
N GLY A 167 5.00 0.56 7.05
CA GLY A 167 5.39 1.85 6.53
C GLY A 167 4.97 2.08 5.08
N SER A 168 5.12 3.32 4.60
CA SER A 168 4.75 3.69 3.24
C SER A 168 5.43 2.80 2.22
N CYS A 169 4.67 2.29 1.26
CA CYS A 169 5.15 1.48 0.15
C CYS A 169 5.77 0.12 0.53
N ALA A 170 5.79 -0.26 1.81
CA ALA A 170 6.31 -1.56 2.25
C ALA A 170 5.48 -2.71 1.64
N GLN A 171 6.16 -3.81 1.32
CA GLN A 171 5.58 -4.99 0.70
C GLN A 171 5.63 -6.16 1.69
N ILE A 172 4.47 -6.64 2.12
CA ILE A 172 4.36 -7.77 3.04
C ILE A 172 3.76 -8.96 2.28
N GLY A 173 4.47 -10.07 2.30
CA GLY A 173 4.09 -11.32 1.65
C GLY A 173 2.92 -12.05 2.32
N GLU A 174 2.66 -13.27 1.84
CA GLU A 174 1.60 -14.13 2.36
C GLU A 174 2.00 -14.79 3.69
N ASN A 175 1.01 -15.01 4.56
CA ASN A 175 1.18 -15.73 5.82
C ASN A 175 2.30 -15.19 6.72
N VAL A 176 2.58 -13.91 6.64
CA VAL A 176 3.56 -13.23 7.50
C VAL A 176 2.92 -12.91 8.85
N HIS A 177 3.69 -13.03 9.90
CA HIS A 177 3.31 -12.54 11.22
C HIS A 177 4.17 -11.34 11.61
N LEU A 178 3.58 -10.15 11.62
CA LEU A 178 4.18 -8.96 12.20
C LEU A 178 3.74 -8.86 13.66
N SER A 179 4.63 -9.23 14.58
CA SER A 179 4.28 -9.28 16.02
C SER A 179 4.06 -7.89 16.62
N GLY A 180 3.55 -7.86 17.82
CA GLY A 180 3.18 -6.63 18.52
C GLY A 180 4.30 -5.59 18.56
N GLY A 181 3.99 -4.39 18.07
CA GLY A 181 4.92 -3.27 18.01
C GLY A 181 6.08 -3.44 17.03
N ALA A 182 6.03 -4.43 16.14
CA ALA A 182 7.03 -4.54 15.06
C ALA A 182 6.91 -3.34 14.11
N GLY A 183 8.04 -2.76 13.73
CA GLY A 183 8.13 -1.62 12.83
C GLY A 183 8.69 -2.03 11.47
N ILE A 184 7.84 -2.01 10.43
CA ILE A 184 8.31 -2.13 9.05
C ILE A 184 8.40 -0.74 8.47
N GLY A 185 9.62 -0.31 8.18
CA GLY A 185 9.94 1.03 7.74
C GLY A 185 9.25 1.42 6.44
N GLY A 186 8.88 2.69 6.34
CA GLY A 186 8.34 3.28 5.13
C GLY A 186 9.44 3.92 4.32
N VAL A 187 9.43 3.69 3.02
CA VAL A 187 10.35 4.34 2.08
C VAL A 187 9.56 5.05 1.00
N LEU A 188 9.32 6.32 1.21
CA LEU A 188 8.67 7.21 0.26
C LEU A 188 9.63 8.31 -0.21
N GLU A 189 10.44 8.81 0.70
CA GLU A 189 11.52 9.77 0.45
C GLU A 189 12.82 9.29 1.15
N PRO A 190 13.95 9.29 0.44
CA PRO A 190 14.14 9.71 -0.94
C PRO A 190 13.49 8.73 -1.94
N LEU A 191 13.03 9.27 -3.06
CA LEU A 191 12.24 8.53 -4.07
C LEU A 191 12.95 7.28 -4.60
N GLN A 192 14.27 7.36 -4.79
CA GLN A 192 15.11 6.28 -5.32
C GLN A 192 15.39 5.16 -4.31
N ALA A 193 15.05 5.32 -3.03
CA ALA A 193 15.25 4.27 -2.05
C ALA A 193 14.24 3.13 -2.27
N ASN A 194 14.70 1.89 -2.18
CA ASN A 194 13.86 0.70 -2.36
C ASN A 194 12.90 0.52 -1.19
N PRO A 195 11.69 0.00 -1.41
CA PRO A 195 10.77 -0.33 -0.33
C PRO A 195 11.32 -1.46 0.55
N VAL A 196 10.84 -1.52 1.78
CA VAL A 196 11.05 -2.69 2.63
C VAL A 196 10.17 -3.83 2.14
N ILE A 197 10.75 -5.02 2.03
CA ILE A 197 10.07 -6.22 1.56
C ILE A 197 10.20 -7.30 2.63
N ILE A 198 9.07 -7.83 3.05
CA ILE A 198 8.99 -9.04 3.89
C ILE A 198 8.36 -10.12 3.02
N GLU A 199 9.13 -11.12 2.63
CA GLU A 199 8.62 -12.21 1.79
C GLU A 199 7.70 -13.16 2.57
N ASP A 200 7.15 -14.16 1.87
CA ASP A 200 6.13 -15.05 2.42
C ASP A 200 6.62 -15.85 3.62
N ASN A 201 5.68 -16.22 4.50
CA ASN A 201 5.92 -17.11 5.64
C ASN A 201 6.95 -16.60 6.67
N CYS A 202 7.29 -15.31 6.66
CA CYS A 202 8.18 -14.72 7.64
C CYS A 202 7.49 -14.49 8.99
N PHE A 203 8.30 -14.58 10.06
CA PHE A 203 7.89 -14.19 11.40
C PHE A 203 8.78 -13.05 11.90
N ILE A 204 8.17 -11.89 12.13
CA ILE A 204 8.86 -10.70 12.64
C ILE A 204 8.52 -10.54 14.11
N GLY A 205 9.51 -10.75 14.97
CA GLY A 205 9.37 -10.73 16.42
C GLY A 205 8.90 -9.37 16.95
N ALA A 206 8.29 -9.37 18.13
CA ALA A 206 7.75 -8.16 18.74
C ALA A 206 8.83 -7.08 18.89
N ARG A 207 8.47 -5.82 18.52
CA ARG A 207 9.34 -4.63 18.60
C ARG A 207 10.66 -4.77 17.83
N SER A 208 10.67 -5.61 16.80
CA SER A 208 11.76 -5.63 15.81
C SER A 208 11.52 -4.53 14.77
N GLU A 209 12.62 -4.01 14.24
CA GLU A 209 12.58 -2.96 13.21
C GLU A 209 13.25 -3.46 11.93
N VAL A 210 12.56 -3.31 10.80
CA VAL A 210 13.10 -3.57 9.46
C VAL A 210 13.02 -2.29 8.68
N ALA A 211 14.17 -1.75 8.29
CA ALA A 211 14.26 -0.44 7.67
C ALA A 211 14.77 -0.52 6.23
N GLU A 212 14.57 0.53 5.54
CA GLU A 212 15.06 1.04 4.27
C GLU A 212 15.71 0.04 3.31
N GLY A 213 14.93 -0.47 2.37
CA GLY A 213 15.42 -1.33 1.29
C GLY A 213 15.82 -2.75 1.69
N VAL A 214 15.61 -3.12 2.95
CA VAL A 214 15.88 -4.48 3.42
C VAL A 214 14.84 -5.44 2.86
N ILE A 215 15.30 -6.55 2.31
CA ILE A 215 14.49 -7.71 1.94
C ILE A 215 14.70 -8.79 3.00
N VAL A 216 13.61 -9.16 3.68
CA VAL A 216 13.58 -10.33 4.57
C VAL A 216 13.05 -11.49 3.74
N GLU A 217 13.92 -12.44 3.41
CA GLU A 217 13.60 -13.55 2.51
C GLU A 217 12.62 -14.54 3.13
N GLU A 218 11.94 -15.30 2.27
CA GLU A 218 10.89 -16.26 2.61
C GLU A 218 11.25 -17.16 3.80
N GLY A 219 10.32 -17.29 4.74
CA GLY A 219 10.45 -18.17 5.90
C GLY A 219 11.41 -17.69 6.99
N ALA A 220 11.99 -16.49 6.83
CA ALA A 220 12.90 -15.95 7.84
C ALA A 220 12.18 -15.64 9.15
N VAL A 221 12.91 -15.80 10.26
CA VAL A 221 12.44 -15.51 11.61
C VAL A 221 13.35 -14.47 12.25
N LEU A 222 12.82 -13.29 12.52
CA LEU A 222 13.49 -12.30 13.35
C LEU A 222 13.04 -12.47 14.80
N SER A 223 14.01 -12.55 15.70
CA SER A 223 13.72 -12.57 17.14
C SER A 223 13.16 -11.23 17.60
N MET A 224 12.55 -11.19 18.77
CA MET A 224 12.02 -9.94 19.29
C MET A 224 13.15 -8.95 19.63
N GLY A 225 12.90 -7.66 19.32
CA GLY A 225 13.82 -6.57 19.62
C GLY A 225 15.06 -6.50 18.72
N VAL A 226 14.98 -7.09 17.52
CA VAL A 226 16.07 -7.03 16.51
C VAL A 226 15.98 -5.74 15.70
#